data_bbb6c987fae61ad32a8a98a1efd1b0b0
#
_entry.id   bbb6c987fae61ad32a8a98a1efd1b0b0
#
_cell.length_a   1.000
_cell.length_b   1.000
_cell.length_c   1.000
_cell.angle_alpha   90.00
_cell.angle_beta   90.00
_cell.angle_gamma   90.00
#
_symmetry.space_group_name_H-M   'P 1'
#
loop_
_entity.id
_entity.type
_entity.pdbx_description
1 polymer ?
#
loop_
_entity_poly.entity_id
_entity_poly.type
_entity_poly.pdbx_seq_one_letter_code
_entity_poly.pdbx_strand_id
1 'polypeptide(L)'
;MGRSALILVLGFSTALLVIGDHIASVSSQGVDNYTYYYNSATARAIAGSGINIASRAIFENPVWRDGFSNKPFGGGVFSCQLQDLGNNRVRMTSKATFQNVTRMVSCVLQPSSFSRYAYYSTTDMSGYWITGDTCWGPFHCNNTLNVAGTPVFMERATCLSGLNKFDGATHPVFKGGFDQGINVTLPSDLTPLKNAAQSGGKYFTGGKTFIEFMSNGKIKWRQGGADDWSGGGWSIDDITTIAPNGAIWVENHDVRVKGVVKGKLTVGTSKDIWIDDDVTYSADPRLGPSDDLLGLVAEKKLWITDNSANHGPGNDFVLMASVFSRTDGLWAEHYGSRGVEGKMTTVGGIVQKVGGYTGVFSGSPPTVVHGFQPGGAYYDLRLLNDAPPFFPTTGNFEVVSWFE
;
A
#
# COMPACT_ATOMS: atom_id res chain seq x y z
N MET A 1 -38.80 32.10 -77.27
CA MET A 1 -38.78 31.93 -75.83
C MET A 1 -38.50 30.48 -75.36
N GLY A 2 -38.44 29.46 -76.21
CA GLY A 2 -38.30 28.03 -75.71
C GLY A 2 -36.86 27.60 -75.35
N ARG A 3 -35.82 28.11 -76.00
CA ARG A 3 -34.44 27.65 -75.81
C ARG A 3 -33.84 28.09 -74.46
N SER A 4 -34.11 29.31 -74.02
CA SER A 4 -33.59 29.82 -72.70
C SER A 4 -34.27 29.17 -71.55
N ALA A 5 -35.58 28.84 -71.62
CA ALA A 5 -36.28 28.08 -70.54
C ALA A 5 -35.74 26.67 -70.43
N LEU A 6 -35.40 26.02 -71.54
CA LEU A 6 -34.89 24.66 -71.56
C LEU A 6 -33.50 24.58 -70.93
N ILE A 7 -32.64 25.58 -71.20
CA ILE A 7 -31.27 25.70 -70.57
C ILE A 7 -31.45 25.93 -69.07
N LEU A 8 -32.39 26.77 -68.67
CA LEU A 8 -32.62 27.09 -67.26
C LEU A 8 -33.14 25.86 -66.46
N VAL A 9 -34.07 25.10 -67.02
CA VAL A 9 -34.57 23.86 -66.46
C VAL A 9 -33.46 22.83 -66.38
N LEU A 10 -32.62 22.66 -67.38
CA LEU A 10 -31.50 21.74 -67.37
C LEU A 10 -30.48 22.14 -66.30
N GLY A 11 -30.16 23.44 -66.19
CA GLY A 11 -29.26 23.98 -65.17
C GLY A 11 -29.79 23.72 -63.72
N PHE A 12 -31.06 23.95 -63.45
CA PHE A 12 -31.67 23.66 -62.18
C PHE A 12 -31.69 22.15 -61.87
N SER A 13 -32.03 21.33 -62.87
CA SER A 13 -32.04 19.87 -62.71
C SER A 13 -30.66 19.31 -62.41
N THR A 14 -29.64 19.76 -63.05
CA THR A 14 -28.23 19.36 -62.75
C THR A 14 -27.78 19.85 -61.37
N ALA A 15 -28.13 21.09 -61.01
CA ALA A 15 -27.82 21.60 -59.65
C ALA A 15 -28.52 20.79 -58.54
N LEU A 16 -29.82 20.44 -58.75
CA LEU A 16 -30.57 19.61 -57.81
C LEU A 16 -30.00 18.18 -57.72
N LEU A 17 -29.54 17.60 -58.85
CA LEU A 17 -28.87 16.30 -58.86
C LEU A 17 -27.57 16.33 -58.04
N VAL A 18 -26.73 17.36 -58.25
CA VAL A 18 -25.47 17.49 -57.48
C VAL A 18 -25.73 17.71 -56.00
N ILE A 19 -26.71 18.53 -55.64
CA ILE A 19 -27.10 18.75 -54.26
C ILE A 19 -27.65 17.44 -53.64
N GLY A 20 -28.48 16.72 -54.37
CA GLY A 20 -29.03 15.44 -53.92
C GLY A 20 -27.97 14.38 -53.67
N ASP A 21 -27.01 14.26 -54.60
CA ASP A 21 -25.86 13.35 -54.46
C ASP A 21 -25.00 13.72 -53.26
N HIS A 22 -24.74 15.04 -53.08
CA HIS A 22 -23.96 15.50 -51.93
C HIS A 22 -24.67 15.23 -50.60
N ILE A 23 -25.97 15.46 -50.49
CA ILE A 23 -26.77 15.15 -49.31
C ILE A 23 -26.77 13.63 -49.05
N ALA A 24 -26.93 12.80 -50.06
CA ALA A 24 -26.87 11.36 -49.94
C ALA A 24 -25.50 10.88 -49.44
N SER A 25 -24.43 11.42 -49.98
CA SER A 25 -23.05 11.13 -49.56
C SER A 25 -22.79 11.54 -48.11
N VAL A 26 -23.20 12.73 -47.69
CA VAL A 26 -23.04 13.20 -46.28
C VAL A 26 -23.87 12.35 -45.34
N SER A 27 -25.09 11.97 -45.74
CA SER A 27 -25.95 11.08 -44.91
C SER A 27 -25.32 9.69 -44.75
N SER A 28 -24.77 9.11 -45.85
CA SER A 28 -24.08 7.83 -45.81
C SER A 28 -22.86 7.89 -44.87
N GLN A 29 -22.03 8.94 -45.03
CA GLN A 29 -20.89 9.16 -44.14
C GLN A 29 -21.31 9.29 -42.66
N GLY A 30 -22.43 9.94 -42.40
CA GLY A 30 -23.00 10.06 -41.05
C GLY A 30 -23.35 8.71 -40.47
N VAL A 31 -23.98 7.82 -41.24
CA VAL A 31 -24.33 6.46 -40.82
C VAL A 31 -23.07 5.61 -40.60
N ASP A 32 -22.10 5.72 -41.51
CA ASP A 32 -20.85 4.98 -41.41
C ASP A 32 -20.05 5.40 -40.16
N ASN A 33 -19.97 6.71 -39.88
CA ASN A 33 -19.31 7.26 -38.70
C ASN A 33 -20.02 6.78 -37.41
N TYR A 34 -21.37 6.82 -37.40
CA TYR A 34 -22.14 6.33 -36.25
C TYR A 34 -21.92 4.83 -36.04
N THR A 35 -21.96 4.05 -37.10
CA THR A 35 -21.73 2.59 -37.05
C THR A 35 -20.31 2.28 -36.53
N TYR A 36 -19.31 2.99 -37.06
CA TYR A 36 -17.92 2.84 -36.59
C TYR A 36 -17.78 3.22 -35.10
N TYR A 37 -18.39 4.33 -34.68
CA TYR A 37 -18.37 4.75 -33.27
C TYR A 37 -19.04 3.69 -32.37
N TYR A 38 -20.22 3.20 -32.73
CA TYR A 38 -20.92 2.16 -32.00
C TYR A 38 -20.08 0.87 -31.90
N ASN A 39 -19.54 0.40 -33.02
CA ASN A 39 -18.70 -0.80 -33.05
C ASN A 39 -17.42 -0.62 -32.21
N SER A 40 -16.84 0.57 -32.26
CA SER A 40 -15.66 0.94 -31.47
C SER A 40 -15.94 0.93 -29.96
N ALA A 41 -17.04 1.55 -29.54
CA ALA A 41 -17.46 1.58 -28.13
C ALA A 41 -17.78 0.17 -27.62
N THR A 42 -18.47 -0.64 -28.46
CA THR A 42 -18.79 -2.03 -28.11
C THR A 42 -17.52 -2.89 -28.01
N ALA A 43 -16.59 -2.77 -28.97
CA ALA A 43 -15.32 -3.50 -28.91
C ALA A 43 -14.50 -3.12 -27.66
N ARG A 44 -14.50 -1.83 -27.28
CA ARG A 44 -13.85 -1.37 -26.03
C ARG A 44 -14.53 -1.98 -24.79
N ALA A 45 -15.86 -1.97 -24.74
CA ALA A 45 -16.61 -2.56 -23.63
C ALA A 45 -16.33 -4.08 -23.48
N ILE A 46 -16.22 -4.81 -24.60
CA ILE A 46 -15.85 -6.22 -24.62
C ILE A 46 -14.41 -6.41 -24.12
N ALA A 47 -13.46 -5.56 -24.54
CA ALA A 47 -12.08 -5.61 -24.06
C ALA A 47 -12.00 -5.35 -22.55
N GLY A 48 -12.72 -4.35 -22.02
CA GLY A 48 -12.82 -4.07 -20.59
C GLY A 48 -13.44 -5.24 -19.81
N SER A 49 -14.49 -5.86 -20.38
CA SER A 49 -15.08 -7.09 -19.78
C SER A 49 -14.04 -8.24 -19.74
N GLY A 50 -13.20 -8.39 -20.76
CA GLY A 50 -12.10 -9.35 -20.78
C GLY A 50 -11.10 -9.12 -19.65
N ILE A 51 -10.76 -7.86 -19.32
CA ILE A 51 -9.96 -7.51 -18.15
C ILE A 51 -10.66 -7.94 -16.86
N ASN A 52 -11.95 -7.64 -16.70
CA ASN A 52 -12.69 -7.98 -15.49
C ASN A 52 -12.76 -9.50 -15.26
N ILE A 53 -12.95 -10.28 -16.35
CA ILE A 53 -12.95 -11.75 -16.28
C ILE A 53 -11.57 -12.27 -15.90
N ALA A 54 -10.49 -11.72 -16.46
CA ALA A 54 -9.12 -12.08 -16.11
C ALA A 54 -8.77 -11.69 -14.67
N SER A 55 -9.22 -10.52 -14.21
CA SER A 55 -9.07 -10.08 -12.82
C SER A 55 -9.73 -11.06 -11.84
N ARG A 56 -10.93 -11.54 -12.18
CA ARG A 56 -11.61 -12.55 -11.38
C ARG A 56 -10.83 -13.85 -11.29
N ALA A 57 -10.26 -14.32 -12.40
CA ALA A 57 -9.43 -15.52 -12.41
C ALA A 57 -8.17 -15.37 -11.54
N ILE A 58 -7.52 -14.18 -11.56
CA ILE A 58 -6.39 -13.87 -10.68
C ILE A 58 -6.84 -13.83 -9.20
N PHE A 59 -8.01 -13.28 -8.91
CA PHE A 59 -8.55 -13.23 -7.55
C PHE A 59 -8.81 -14.64 -7.00
N GLU A 60 -9.32 -15.56 -7.81
CA GLU A 60 -9.55 -16.96 -7.43
C GLU A 60 -8.26 -17.77 -7.34
N ASN A 61 -7.28 -17.47 -8.21
CA ASN A 61 -5.98 -18.11 -8.23
C ASN A 61 -4.88 -17.06 -8.50
N PRO A 62 -4.23 -16.50 -7.46
CA PRO A 62 -3.23 -15.44 -7.58
C PRO A 62 -2.03 -15.76 -8.48
N VAL A 63 -1.74 -17.05 -8.72
CA VAL A 63 -0.64 -17.49 -9.60
C VAL A 63 -1.10 -17.78 -11.03
N TRP A 64 -2.40 -17.64 -11.34
CA TRP A 64 -2.91 -17.87 -12.68
C TRP A 64 -2.35 -16.86 -13.69
N ARG A 65 -1.84 -17.36 -14.83
CA ARG A 65 -1.23 -16.56 -15.89
C ARG A 65 -1.60 -17.04 -17.31
N ASP A 66 -2.50 -18.03 -17.45
CA ASP A 66 -2.82 -18.66 -18.73
C ASP A 66 -3.47 -17.72 -19.73
N GLY A 67 -4.22 -16.71 -19.21
CA GLY A 67 -4.95 -15.79 -20.07
C GLY A 67 -6.17 -16.39 -20.75
N PHE A 68 -6.69 -15.69 -21.74
CA PHE A 68 -7.82 -16.14 -22.56
C PHE A 68 -7.51 -15.94 -24.03
N SER A 69 -7.88 -16.89 -24.88
CA SER A 69 -7.73 -16.81 -26.34
C SER A 69 -9.08 -16.95 -27.00
N ASN A 70 -9.44 -15.99 -27.85
CA ASN A 70 -10.62 -15.98 -28.72
C ASN A 70 -11.92 -16.38 -28.02
N LYS A 71 -12.18 -15.84 -26.82
CA LYS A 71 -13.40 -16.11 -26.06
C LYS A 71 -14.56 -15.26 -26.62
N PRO A 72 -15.69 -15.88 -26.99
CA PRO A 72 -16.88 -15.15 -27.40
C PRO A 72 -17.50 -14.40 -26.22
N PHE A 73 -17.84 -13.12 -26.41
CA PHE A 73 -18.49 -12.29 -25.43
C PHE A 73 -19.19 -11.10 -26.10
N GLY A 74 -20.43 -10.79 -25.72
CA GLY A 74 -21.16 -9.59 -26.15
C GLY A 74 -21.32 -9.45 -27.68
N GLY A 75 -21.40 -10.56 -28.42
CA GLY A 75 -21.51 -10.57 -29.87
C GLY A 75 -20.16 -10.37 -30.60
N GLY A 76 -19.05 -10.24 -29.87
CA GLY A 76 -17.69 -10.19 -30.39
C GLY A 76 -16.82 -11.30 -29.79
N VAL A 77 -15.52 -11.12 -29.93
CA VAL A 77 -14.51 -12.04 -29.35
C VAL A 77 -13.43 -11.23 -28.66
N PHE A 78 -12.89 -11.77 -27.55
CA PHE A 78 -11.72 -11.17 -26.89
C PHE A 78 -10.62 -12.21 -26.64
N SER A 79 -9.40 -11.69 -26.54
CA SER A 79 -8.23 -12.41 -26.03
C SER A 79 -7.57 -11.55 -24.98
N CYS A 80 -7.18 -12.14 -23.84
CA CYS A 80 -6.50 -11.45 -22.75
C CYS A 80 -5.16 -12.13 -22.47
N GLN A 81 -4.08 -11.36 -22.55
CA GLN A 81 -2.73 -11.80 -22.23
C GLN A 81 -2.29 -11.23 -20.90
N LEU A 82 -1.55 -12.02 -20.12
CA LEU A 82 -0.99 -11.64 -18.85
C LEU A 82 0.53 -11.59 -18.93
N GLN A 83 1.12 -10.55 -18.37
CA GLN A 83 2.56 -10.37 -18.25
C GLN A 83 2.89 -10.13 -16.78
N ASP A 84 3.78 -10.97 -16.23
CA ASP A 84 4.32 -10.76 -14.89
C ASP A 84 5.33 -9.59 -14.92
N LEU A 85 5.16 -8.62 -14.02
CA LEU A 85 6.04 -7.46 -13.90
C LEU A 85 6.99 -7.56 -12.69
N GLY A 86 7.01 -8.71 -12.00
CA GLY A 86 7.70 -8.88 -10.73
C GLY A 86 6.88 -8.37 -9.53
N ASN A 87 7.28 -8.76 -8.32
CA ASN A 87 6.61 -8.42 -7.06
C ASN A 87 5.09 -8.72 -7.08
N ASN A 88 4.69 -9.82 -7.74
CA ASN A 88 3.30 -10.23 -7.97
C ASN A 88 2.44 -9.19 -8.73
N ARG A 89 3.04 -8.20 -9.38
CA ARG A 89 2.35 -7.25 -10.25
C ARG A 89 2.09 -7.89 -11.60
N VAL A 90 0.88 -7.76 -12.11
CA VAL A 90 0.45 -8.40 -13.36
C VAL A 90 -0.12 -7.35 -14.29
N ARG A 91 0.45 -7.23 -15.49
CA ARG A 91 -0.17 -6.48 -16.58
C ARG A 91 -1.10 -7.41 -17.35
N MET A 92 -2.34 -7.02 -17.46
CA MET A 92 -3.33 -7.66 -18.31
C MET A 92 -3.57 -6.79 -19.53
N THR A 93 -3.55 -7.39 -20.72
CA THR A 93 -3.87 -6.71 -21.97
C THR A 93 -4.96 -7.49 -22.68
N SER A 94 -6.15 -6.91 -22.76
CA SER A 94 -7.30 -7.50 -23.44
C SER A 94 -7.51 -6.82 -24.78
N LYS A 95 -7.55 -7.62 -25.85
CA LYS A 95 -7.85 -7.20 -27.21
C LYS A 95 -9.19 -7.80 -27.61
N ALA A 96 -10.14 -6.96 -28.01
CA ALA A 96 -11.45 -7.43 -28.46
C ALA A 96 -11.78 -6.91 -29.86
N THR A 97 -12.49 -7.75 -30.61
CA THR A 97 -12.98 -7.45 -31.96
C THR A 97 -14.51 -7.60 -32.02
N PHE A 98 -15.18 -6.54 -32.48
CA PHE A 98 -16.61 -6.50 -32.76
C PHE A 98 -16.85 -5.90 -34.14
N GLN A 99 -17.57 -6.60 -35.03
CA GLN A 99 -17.91 -6.12 -36.40
C GLN A 99 -16.68 -5.52 -37.12
N ASN A 100 -15.55 -6.26 -37.15
CA ASN A 100 -14.27 -5.86 -37.75
C ASN A 100 -13.55 -4.65 -37.11
N VAL A 101 -14.09 -4.09 -36.03
CA VAL A 101 -13.40 -3.05 -35.25
C VAL A 101 -12.72 -3.69 -34.05
N THR A 102 -11.41 -3.43 -33.90
CA THR A 102 -10.61 -3.94 -32.81
C THR A 102 -10.25 -2.81 -31.85
N ARG A 103 -10.37 -3.09 -30.53
CA ARG A 103 -9.93 -2.21 -29.44
C ARG A 103 -9.13 -3.01 -28.42
N MET A 104 -8.31 -2.29 -27.67
CA MET A 104 -7.44 -2.88 -26.65
C MET A 104 -7.56 -2.08 -25.37
N VAL A 105 -7.63 -2.79 -24.24
CA VAL A 105 -7.60 -2.23 -22.90
C VAL A 105 -6.47 -2.90 -22.15
N SER A 106 -5.68 -2.12 -21.40
CA SER A 106 -4.61 -2.63 -20.56
C SER A 106 -4.80 -2.18 -19.12
N CYS A 107 -4.56 -3.09 -18.19
CA CYS A 107 -4.67 -2.86 -16.76
C CYS A 107 -3.47 -3.47 -16.05
N VAL A 108 -2.96 -2.80 -15.01
CA VAL A 108 -1.96 -3.36 -14.11
C VAL A 108 -2.61 -3.60 -12.76
N LEU A 109 -2.58 -4.86 -12.33
CA LEU A 109 -2.93 -5.26 -10.96
C LEU A 109 -1.69 -5.41 -10.11
N GLN A 110 -1.80 -5.03 -8.84
CA GLN A 110 -0.81 -5.38 -7.82
C GLN A 110 -1.53 -5.95 -6.58
N PRO A 111 -0.86 -6.80 -5.78
CA PRO A 111 -1.38 -7.16 -4.47
C PRO A 111 -1.53 -5.92 -3.61
N SER A 112 -2.69 -5.76 -2.99
CA SER A 112 -2.90 -4.68 -2.03
C SER A 112 -2.05 -4.94 -0.79
N SER A 113 -1.07 -4.07 -0.54
CA SER A 113 -0.17 -4.18 0.60
C SER A 113 -0.79 -3.60 1.87
N PHE A 114 -0.48 -4.19 3.02
CA PHE A 114 -0.82 -3.58 4.31
C PHE A 114 -0.07 -2.27 4.57
N SER A 115 1.06 -2.01 3.90
CA SER A 115 1.77 -0.72 4.00
C SER A 115 0.93 0.49 3.58
N ARG A 116 -0.18 0.27 2.87
CA ARG A 116 -1.15 1.33 2.52
C ARG A 116 -1.86 1.97 3.72
N TYR A 117 -1.86 1.32 4.88
CA TYR A 117 -2.46 1.86 6.08
C TYR A 117 -1.43 2.64 6.90
N ALA A 118 -1.78 3.88 7.27
CA ALA A 118 -1.02 4.62 8.27
C ALA A 118 -1.16 3.96 9.64
N TYR A 119 -2.34 3.44 9.92
CA TYR A 119 -2.62 2.64 11.10
C TYR A 119 -3.63 1.54 10.77
N TYR A 120 -3.30 0.33 11.19
CA TYR A 120 -4.22 -0.81 11.16
C TYR A 120 -4.11 -1.60 12.46
N SER A 121 -5.26 -1.97 13.04
CA SER A 121 -5.33 -2.90 14.16
C SER A 121 -6.47 -3.90 13.98
N THR A 122 -6.28 -5.14 14.45
CA THR A 122 -7.39 -6.10 14.53
C THR A 122 -8.16 -5.90 15.84
N THR A 123 -7.45 -5.64 16.93
CA THR A 123 -8.03 -5.41 18.25
C THR A 123 -7.29 -4.27 18.90
N ASP A 124 -7.96 -3.16 19.15
CA ASP A 124 -7.45 -2.16 20.07
C ASP A 124 -7.84 -2.58 21.48
N MET A 125 -6.84 -2.78 22.36
CA MET A 125 -7.09 -2.91 23.78
C MET A 125 -7.78 -1.61 24.24
N SER A 126 -8.10 -1.40 25.47
CA SER A 126 -8.86 -0.25 25.98
C SER A 126 -8.27 1.16 25.72
N GLY A 127 -7.42 1.29 24.69
CA GLY A 127 -6.82 2.56 24.25
C GLY A 127 -7.79 3.42 23.46
N TYR A 128 -7.65 4.74 23.61
CA TYR A 128 -8.42 5.76 22.89
C TYR A 128 -7.49 6.60 22.03
N TRP A 129 -7.98 6.98 20.85
CA TRP A 129 -7.44 8.09 20.10
C TRP A 129 -7.96 9.37 20.77
N ILE A 130 -7.05 10.26 21.15
CA ILE A 130 -7.38 11.42 22.01
C ILE A 130 -7.15 12.75 21.31
N THR A 131 -7.59 13.83 21.96
CA THR A 131 -7.24 15.20 21.53
C THR A 131 -5.73 15.36 21.38
N GLY A 132 -5.29 15.85 20.21
CA GLY A 132 -3.87 15.99 19.86
C GLY A 132 -3.37 14.86 18.96
N ASP A 133 -4.02 13.71 18.94
CA ASP A 133 -3.70 12.66 17.98
C ASP A 133 -4.14 13.04 16.57
N THR A 134 -3.25 12.84 15.61
CA THR A 134 -3.54 13.02 14.18
C THR A 134 -3.03 11.84 13.40
N CYS A 135 -3.95 11.13 12.73
CA CYS A 135 -3.60 10.10 11.74
C CYS A 135 -3.58 10.74 10.35
N TRP A 136 -2.40 10.81 9.72
CA TRP A 136 -2.20 11.51 8.46
C TRP A 136 -2.49 10.67 7.21
N GLY A 137 -2.75 9.37 7.36
CA GLY A 137 -3.05 8.48 6.24
C GLY A 137 -4.26 7.58 6.49
N PRO A 138 -4.50 6.60 5.60
CA PRO A 138 -5.62 5.67 5.73
C PRO A 138 -5.59 4.92 7.07
N PHE A 139 -6.74 4.90 7.75
CA PHE A 139 -6.91 4.26 9.05
C PHE A 139 -7.87 3.06 8.94
N HIS A 140 -7.55 1.96 9.62
CA HIS A 140 -8.47 0.84 9.76
C HIS A 140 -8.37 0.16 11.14
N CYS A 141 -9.51 -0.22 11.72
CA CYS A 141 -9.54 -1.17 12.82
C CYS A 141 -10.64 -2.23 12.63
N ASN A 142 -10.29 -3.51 12.83
CA ASN A 142 -11.25 -4.62 12.77
C ASN A 142 -12.11 -4.75 14.04
N ASN A 143 -12.25 -3.69 14.79
CA ASN A 143 -13.06 -3.62 16.00
C ASN A 143 -13.79 -2.28 16.06
N THR A 144 -14.19 -1.86 17.24
CA THR A 144 -14.73 -0.53 17.52
C THR A 144 -13.59 0.48 17.59
N LEU A 145 -13.73 1.60 16.91
CA LEU A 145 -12.81 2.72 17.04
C LEU A 145 -13.15 3.53 18.31
N ASN A 146 -12.28 3.49 19.30
CA ASN A 146 -12.43 4.24 20.54
C ASN A 146 -11.82 5.63 20.40
N VAL A 147 -12.60 6.67 20.71
CA VAL A 147 -12.17 8.08 20.60
C VAL A 147 -12.56 8.89 21.84
N ALA A 148 -11.69 9.81 22.25
CA ALA A 148 -11.94 10.74 23.32
C ALA A 148 -11.51 12.16 22.92
N GLY A 149 -12.36 13.16 23.19
CA GLY A 149 -12.10 14.54 22.78
C GLY A 149 -12.17 14.74 21.25
N THR A 150 -11.13 15.31 20.64
CA THR A 150 -11.11 15.74 19.23
C THR A 150 -9.91 15.20 18.44
N PRO A 151 -9.71 13.87 18.34
CA PRO A 151 -8.68 13.32 17.46
C PRO A 151 -9.01 13.60 15.99
N VAL A 152 -7.97 13.65 15.13
CA VAL A 152 -8.10 14.01 13.72
C VAL A 152 -7.65 12.85 12.83
N PHE A 153 -8.51 12.48 11.87
CA PHE A 153 -8.21 11.52 10.82
C PHE A 153 -8.23 12.26 9.47
N MET A 154 -7.07 12.43 8.87
CA MET A 154 -6.91 13.24 7.65
C MET A 154 -7.42 12.54 6.40
N GLU A 155 -7.18 11.23 6.32
CA GLU A 155 -7.63 10.37 5.24
C GLU A 155 -8.82 9.50 5.69
N ARG A 156 -9.30 8.61 4.81
CA ARG A 156 -10.43 7.73 5.10
C ARG A 156 -10.15 6.85 6.31
N ALA A 157 -11.04 6.93 7.29
CA ALA A 157 -11.03 6.06 8.46
C ALA A 157 -12.13 5.00 8.32
N THR A 158 -11.78 3.75 8.58
CA THR A 158 -12.70 2.63 8.47
C THR A 158 -12.64 1.75 9.71
N CYS A 159 -13.75 1.11 10.08
CA CYS A 159 -13.77 0.11 11.13
C CYS A 159 -14.80 -0.99 10.86
N LEU A 160 -14.72 -2.09 11.61
CA LEU A 160 -15.72 -3.15 11.54
C LEU A 160 -16.96 -2.83 12.38
N SER A 161 -16.78 -2.48 13.66
CA SER A 161 -17.88 -2.47 14.64
C SER A 161 -18.43 -1.07 14.99
N GLY A 162 -17.85 0.00 14.41
CA GLY A 162 -18.34 1.37 14.60
C GLY A 162 -17.49 2.20 15.55
N LEU A 163 -18.06 3.33 16.01
CA LEU A 163 -17.40 4.35 16.79
C LEU A 163 -17.87 4.27 18.26
N ASN A 164 -16.91 4.23 19.19
CA ASN A 164 -17.16 4.37 20.63
C ASN A 164 -16.58 5.70 21.13
N LYS A 165 -17.45 6.59 21.58
CA LYS A 165 -17.09 7.89 22.13
C LYS A 165 -16.98 7.78 23.64
N PHE A 166 -15.90 8.32 24.21
CA PHE A 166 -15.67 8.32 25.66
C PHE A 166 -16.78 9.03 26.43
N ASP A 167 -17.26 10.17 25.90
CA ASP A 167 -18.31 10.98 26.48
C ASP A 167 -19.08 11.79 25.42
N GLY A 168 -20.07 12.58 25.86
CA GLY A 168 -20.86 13.46 25.00
C GLY A 168 -20.09 14.65 24.43
N ALA A 169 -18.94 15.02 24.99
CA ALA A 169 -18.07 16.09 24.49
C ALA A 169 -17.06 15.61 23.44
N THR A 170 -17.07 14.32 23.14
CA THR A 170 -16.16 13.71 22.17
C THR A 170 -16.63 13.94 20.72
N HIS A 171 -15.83 14.67 19.94
CA HIS A 171 -16.11 15.06 18.56
C HIS A 171 -14.89 14.80 17.66
N PRO A 172 -14.64 13.52 17.24
CA PRO A 172 -13.55 13.21 16.33
C PRO A 172 -13.75 13.89 14.98
N VAL A 173 -12.66 14.28 14.32
CA VAL A 173 -12.68 14.94 13.02
C VAL A 173 -12.24 13.96 11.95
N PHE A 174 -13.14 13.56 11.05
CA PHE A 174 -12.89 12.67 9.91
C PHE A 174 -12.89 13.48 8.61
N LYS A 175 -11.72 13.99 8.20
CA LYS A 175 -11.60 14.78 6.97
C LYS A 175 -11.76 13.95 5.70
N GLY A 176 -11.25 12.72 5.70
CA GLY A 176 -11.38 11.76 4.58
C GLY A 176 -12.66 10.90 4.65
N GLY A 177 -13.55 11.16 5.63
CA GLY A 177 -14.75 10.36 5.86
C GLY A 177 -14.52 9.18 6.82
N PHE A 178 -15.66 8.62 7.26
CA PHE A 178 -15.68 7.45 8.17
C PHE A 178 -16.71 6.42 7.68
N ASP A 179 -16.28 5.16 7.61
CA ASP A 179 -17.15 4.04 7.25
C ASP A 179 -16.99 2.88 8.25
N GLN A 180 -18.09 2.15 8.45
CA GLN A 180 -18.13 0.97 9.31
C GLN A 180 -18.61 -0.26 8.54
N GLY A 181 -18.43 -1.44 9.14
CA GLY A 181 -18.81 -2.71 8.53
C GLY A 181 -17.75 -3.27 7.58
N ILE A 182 -16.55 -2.70 7.56
CA ILE A 182 -15.43 -3.13 6.72
C ILE A 182 -14.54 -4.06 7.55
N ASN A 183 -14.29 -5.26 7.00
CA ASN A 183 -13.38 -6.24 7.59
C ASN A 183 -12.16 -6.43 6.68
N VAL A 184 -10.97 -6.31 7.22
CA VAL A 184 -9.69 -6.56 6.53
C VAL A 184 -8.91 -7.58 7.36
N THR A 185 -8.69 -8.77 6.83
CA THR A 185 -8.07 -9.87 7.59
C THR A 185 -6.54 -9.84 7.41
N LEU A 186 -5.80 -9.95 8.53
CA LEU A 186 -4.36 -10.16 8.49
C LEU A 186 -4.01 -11.51 7.84
N PRO A 187 -2.84 -11.64 7.19
CA PRO A 187 -2.39 -12.89 6.60
C PRO A 187 -2.22 -13.98 7.67
N SER A 188 -2.44 -15.23 7.27
CA SER A 188 -2.31 -16.39 8.17
C SER A 188 -0.88 -16.63 8.62
N ASP A 189 0.11 -16.27 7.79
CA ASP A 189 1.54 -16.47 8.04
C ASP A 189 2.40 -15.45 7.28
N LEU A 190 3.70 -15.47 7.52
CA LEU A 190 4.71 -14.64 6.88
C LEU A 190 5.59 -15.42 5.89
N THR A 191 5.11 -16.58 5.46
CA THR A 191 5.82 -17.49 4.53
C THR A 191 6.30 -16.80 3.25
N PRO A 192 5.57 -15.87 2.60
CA PRO A 192 6.06 -15.20 1.40
C PRO A 192 7.38 -14.45 1.61
N LEU A 193 7.53 -13.70 2.70
CA LEU A 193 8.77 -13.01 3.04
C LEU A 193 9.89 -13.98 3.40
N LYS A 194 9.58 -15.02 4.20
CA LYS A 194 10.54 -16.08 4.55
C LYS A 194 11.09 -16.78 3.29
N ASN A 195 10.24 -17.20 2.38
CA ASN A 195 10.63 -17.86 1.13
C ASN A 195 11.46 -16.92 0.23
N ALA A 196 11.12 -15.65 0.16
CA ALA A 196 11.90 -14.66 -0.56
C ALA A 196 13.32 -14.51 0.00
N ALA A 197 13.46 -14.48 1.33
CA ALA A 197 14.76 -14.44 1.98
C ALA A 197 15.59 -15.70 1.71
N GLN A 198 14.95 -16.87 1.60
CA GLN A 198 15.63 -18.15 1.28
C GLN A 198 16.05 -18.26 -0.19
N SER A 199 15.27 -17.71 -1.11
CA SER A 199 15.46 -17.90 -2.55
C SER A 199 16.29 -16.82 -3.26
N GLY A 200 16.54 -15.68 -2.63
CA GLY A 200 17.27 -14.57 -3.26
C GLY A 200 17.55 -13.41 -2.34
N GLY A 201 17.36 -13.60 -1.05
CA GLY A 201 17.65 -12.64 0.01
C GLY A 201 18.64 -13.19 1.02
N LYS A 202 18.49 -12.77 2.27
CA LYS A 202 19.31 -13.27 3.40
C LYS A 202 18.44 -13.97 4.43
N TYR A 203 18.78 -15.21 4.71
CA TYR A 203 18.12 -16.05 5.71
C TYR A 203 19.09 -16.39 6.86
N PHE A 204 18.73 -15.97 8.07
CA PHE A 204 19.55 -16.15 9.27
C PHE A 204 18.93 -17.20 10.22
N THR A 205 19.77 -18.10 10.75
CA THR A 205 19.35 -19.16 11.69
C THR A 205 20.26 -19.27 12.92
N GLY A 206 21.39 -18.57 12.93
CA GLY A 206 22.48 -18.78 13.89
C GLY A 206 22.31 -18.09 15.24
N GLY A 207 21.21 -17.34 15.45
CA GLY A 207 21.00 -16.63 16.71
C GLY A 207 20.32 -15.28 16.55
N LYS A 208 20.16 -14.56 17.67
CA LYS A 208 19.68 -13.17 17.68
C LYS A 208 20.52 -12.33 16.71
N THR A 209 19.86 -11.59 15.84
CA THR A 209 20.52 -10.86 14.76
C THR A 209 20.43 -9.37 15.01
N PHE A 210 21.58 -8.71 15.01
CA PHE A 210 21.73 -7.26 15.14
C PHE A 210 21.96 -6.67 13.76
N ILE A 211 21.22 -5.65 13.40
CA ILE A 211 21.32 -4.95 12.12
C ILE A 211 21.38 -3.45 12.35
N GLU A 212 22.52 -2.83 12.02
CA GLU A 212 22.68 -1.39 12.00
C GLU A 212 22.67 -0.91 10.54
N PHE A 213 21.64 -0.15 10.18
CA PHE A 213 21.54 0.45 8.86
C PHE A 213 22.50 1.63 8.73
N MET A 214 23.13 1.77 7.57
CA MET A 214 24.12 2.81 7.30
C MET A 214 23.66 3.67 6.11
N SER A 215 23.82 4.99 6.24
CA SER A 215 23.41 5.99 5.24
C SER A 215 24.04 5.84 3.85
N ASN A 216 25.05 5.00 3.72
CA ASN A 216 25.73 4.68 2.46
C ASN A 216 25.16 3.46 1.71
N GLY A 217 24.03 2.88 2.16
CA GLY A 217 23.39 1.71 1.53
C GLY A 217 23.98 0.37 1.98
N LYS A 218 24.76 0.36 3.07
CA LYS A 218 25.28 -0.84 3.71
C LYS A 218 24.50 -1.17 4.97
N ILE A 219 24.60 -2.42 5.39
CA ILE A 219 24.22 -2.88 6.72
C ILE A 219 25.42 -3.45 7.46
N LYS A 220 25.54 -3.12 8.73
CA LYS A 220 26.46 -3.75 9.66
C LYS A 220 25.66 -4.74 10.49
N TRP A 221 26.05 -6.00 10.48
CA TRP A 221 25.26 -7.04 11.14
C TRP A 221 26.15 -8.06 11.85
N ARG A 222 25.57 -8.71 12.84
CA ARG A 222 26.13 -9.89 13.49
C ARG A 222 25.03 -10.78 14.05
N GLN A 223 25.39 -12.03 14.34
CA GLN A 223 24.55 -12.96 15.11
C GLN A 223 25.23 -13.27 16.47
N GLY A 224 24.44 -13.38 17.52
CA GLY A 224 24.94 -13.69 18.87
C GLY A 224 23.83 -13.81 19.90
N GLY A 225 24.20 -14.24 21.11
CA GLY A 225 23.24 -14.45 22.20
C GLY A 225 23.09 -13.29 23.19
N ALA A 226 24.07 -12.39 23.30
CA ALA A 226 24.02 -11.25 24.22
C ALA A 226 23.11 -10.12 23.66
N ASP A 227 22.45 -9.40 24.55
CA ASP A 227 21.53 -8.29 24.20
C ASP A 227 22.22 -6.94 24.13
N ASP A 228 23.49 -6.92 23.75
CA ASP A 228 24.28 -5.70 23.63
C ASP A 228 24.90 -5.50 22.24
N TRP A 229 25.23 -4.27 21.92
CA TRP A 229 25.90 -3.88 20.67
C TRP A 229 27.42 -3.93 20.77
N SER A 230 27.99 -4.28 21.94
CA SER A 230 29.41 -4.26 22.20
C SER A 230 30.17 -5.49 21.71
N GLY A 231 29.45 -6.56 21.37
CA GLY A 231 30.05 -7.82 20.91
C GLY A 231 30.82 -7.68 19.61
N GLY A 232 31.82 -8.55 19.40
CA GLY A 232 32.57 -8.66 18.15
C GLY A 232 31.90 -9.47 17.06
N GLY A 233 32.65 -9.71 15.95
CA GLY A 233 32.15 -10.57 14.86
C GLY A 233 31.21 -9.86 13.88
N TRP A 234 31.33 -8.54 13.74
CA TRP A 234 30.55 -7.75 12.80
C TRP A 234 30.97 -7.98 11.36
N SER A 235 29.98 -8.12 10.49
CA SER A 235 30.10 -8.06 9.03
C SER A 235 29.50 -6.75 8.52
N ILE A 236 30.01 -6.22 7.42
CA ILE A 236 29.46 -5.05 6.73
C ILE A 236 29.29 -5.41 5.25
N ASP A 237 28.07 -5.36 4.77
CA ASP A 237 27.73 -5.70 3.40
C ASP A 237 26.83 -4.63 2.77
N ASP A 238 26.91 -4.48 1.45
CA ASP A 238 25.91 -3.71 0.70
C ASP A 238 24.55 -4.42 0.75
N ILE A 239 23.47 -3.68 0.96
CA ILE A 239 22.10 -4.23 0.99
C ILE A 239 21.82 -5.01 -0.29
N THR A 240 22.21 -4.49 -1.45
CA THR A 240 22.02 -5.13 -2.75
C THR A 240 22.84 -6.40 -2.95
N THR A 241 23.85 -6.61 -2.13
CA THR A 241 24.70 -7.83 -2.15
C THR A 241 24.17 -8.88 -1.19
N ILE A 242 23.85 -8.49 0.04
CA ILE A 242 23.38 -9.44 1.07
C ILE A 242 21.94 -9.85 0.86
N ALA A 243 21.10 -8.94 0.36
CA ALA A 243 19.68 -9.16 0.07
C ALA A 243 19.31 -8.56 -1.30
N PRO A 244 19.74 -9.17 -2.43
CA PRO A 244 19.53 -8.63 -3.76
C PRO A 244 18.06 -8.38 -4.10
N ASN A 245 17.16 -9.19 -3.55
CA ASN A 245 15.71 -9.04 -3.71
C ASN A 245 15.06 -8.15 -2.62
N GLY A 246 15.85 -7.61 -1.69
CA GLY A 246 15.36 -6.78 -0.59
C GLY A 246 14.70 -7.54 0.56
N ALA A 247 14.89 -8.86 0.69
CA ALA A 247 14.30 -9.67 1.77
C ALA A 247 15.36 -10.18 2.75
N ILE A 248 15.17 -9.90 4.04
CA ILE A 248 15.93 -10.50 5.16
C ILE A 248 14.93 -11.21 6.09
N TRP A 249 15.27 -12.43 6.50
CA TRP A 249 14.49 -13.19 7.48
C TRP A 249 15.38 -13.81 8.55
N VAL A 250 14.95 -13.69 9.81
CA VAL A 250 15.61 -14.32 10.95
C VAL A 250 14.68 -15.37 11.54
N GLU A 251 15.12 -16.62 11.50
CA GLU A 251 14.32 -17.76 11.95
C GLU A 251 14.57 -18.07 13.43
N ASN A 252 13.50 -18.20 14.21
CA ASN A 252 13.47 -18.60 15.60
C ASN A 252 14.22 -17.69 16.60
N HIS A 253 14.68 -16.52 16.15
CA HIS A 253 15.42 -15.57 16.99
C HIS A 253 14.91 -14.14 16.79
N ASP A 254 15.17 -13.30 17.79
CA ASP A 254 14.85 -11.88 17.72
C ASP A 254 15.79 -11.13 16.77
N VAL A 255 15.31 -9.99 16.28
CA VAL A 255 16.09 -9.01 15.52
C VAL A 255 16.20 -7.74 16.33
N ARG A 256 17.38 -7.13 16.33
CA ARG A 256 17.61 -5.81 16.90
C ARG A 256 18.05 -4.86 15.78
N VAL A 257 17.40 -3.71 15.68
CA VAL A 257 17.62 -2.75 14.58
C VAL A 257 17.86 -1.33 15.08
N LYS A 258 18.64 -0.57 14.32
CA LYS A 258 18.82 0.88 14.44
C LYS A 258 19.47 1.45 13.19
N GLY A 259 19.49 2.79 13.07
CA GLY A 259 20.34 3.52 12.13
C GLY A 259 19.61 4.07 10.90
N VAL A 260 20.36 4.36 9.83
CA VAL A 260 19.90 5.13 8.67
C VAL A 260 19.82 4.24 7.44
N VAL A 261 18.61 3.99 6.96
CA VAL A 261 18.32 3.14 5.80
C VAL A 261 18.55 3.91 4.51
N LYS A 262 19.26 3.28 3.56
CA LYS A 262 19.34 3.73 2.17
C LYS A 262 19.07 2.57 1.23
N GLY A 263 17.98 2.68 0.47
CA GLY A 263 17.48 1.64 -0.44
C GLY A 263 16.20 0.99 0.04
N LYS A 264 15.81 -0.13 -0.58
CA LYS A 264 14.53 -0.83 -0.31
C LYS A 264 14.80 -2.18 0.32
N LEU A 265 14.23 -2.39 1.52
CA LEU A 265 14.46 -3.60 2.30
C LEU A 265 13.25 -3.95 3.17
N THR A 266 13.04 -5.25 3.37
CA THR A 266 12.16 -5.76 4.43
C THR A 266 12.94 -6.72 5.32
N VAL A 267 12.93 -6.45 6.62
CA VAL A 267 13.51 -7.31 7.65
C VAL A 267 12.41 -7.99 8.41
N GLY A 268 12.39 -9.32 8.39
CA GLY A 268 11.39 -10.11 9.09
C GLY A 268 11.98 -11.11 10.09
N THR A 269 11.15 -11.51 11.04
CA THR A 269 11.48 -12.56 12.01
C THR A 269 10.26 -13.37 12.45
N SER A 270 10.50 -14.64 12.80
CA SER A 270 9.50 -15.48 13.47
C SER A 270 9.34 -15.18 14.98
N LYS A 271 10.04 -14.16 15.50
CA LYS A 271 10.01 -13.73 16.91
C LYS A 271 9.73 -12.24 17.01
N ASP A 272 10.46 -11.53 17.86
CA ASP A 272 10.30 -10.12 18.15
C ASP A 272 11.35 -9.27 17.39
N ILE A 273 10.97 -8.03 17.05
CA ILE A 273 11.91 -7.01 16.59
C ILE A 273 12.08 -5.99 17.72
N TRP A 274 13.33 -5.65 18.03
CA TRP A 274 13.72 -4.64 19.00
C TRP A 274 14.32 -3.44 18.29
N ILE A 275 13.78 -2.27 18.52
CA ILE A 275 14.24 -1.02 17.93
C ILE A 275 15.04 -0.30 19.01
N ASP A 276 16.36 -0.33 18.85
CA ASP A 276 17.28 0.09 19.91
C ASP A 276 17.69 1.55 19.86
N ASP A 277 17.40 2.22 18.75
CA ASP A 277 17.63 3.63 18.49
C ASP A 277 16.82 4.04 17.28
N ASP A 278 16.86 5.30 16.90
CA ASP A 278 16.21 5.82 15.69
C ASP A 278 16.45 4.92 14.47
N VAL A 279 15.39 4.74 13.71
CA VAL A 279 15.45 4.15 12.37
C VAL A 279 14.89 5.16 11.39
N THR A 280 15.79 5.76 10.61
CA THR A 280 15.44 6.83 9.67
C THR A 280 15.82 6.47 8.24
N TYR A 281 15.27 7.19 7.26
CA TYR A 281 15.72 7.11 5.88
C TYR A 281 16.88 8.07 5.62
N SER A 282 17.77 7.74 4.68
CA SER A 282 18.86 8.63 4.28
C SER A 282 18.34 9.92 3.63
N ALA A 283 17.16 9.85 3.02
CA ALA A 283 16.41 11.00 2.52
C ALA A 283 14.99 10.96 3.09
N ASP A 284 14.66 11.94 3.93
CA ASP A 284 13.32 12.03 4.53
C ASP A 284 12.25 12.35 3.48
N PRO A 285 11.27 11.46 3.25
CA PRO A 285 10.22 11.65 2.24
C PRO A 285 9.31 12.85 2.51
N ARG A 286 9.30 13.39 3.73
CA ARG A 286 8.54 14.60 4.08
C ARG A 286 9.22 15.87 3.59
N LEU A 287 10.55 15.81 3.35
CA LEU A 287 11.38 16.96 2.96
C LEU A 287 11.72 16.98 1.47
N GLY A 288 11.61 15.84 0.78
CA GLY A 288 11.95 15.74 -0.64
C GLY A 288 11.84 14.32 -1.20
N PRO A 289 12.22 14.11 -2.47
CA PRO A 289 12.22 12.79 -3.07
C PRO A 289 13.11 11.80 -2.32
N SER A 290 12.62 10.60 -2.11
CA SER A 290 13.33 9.50 -1.48
C SER A 290 12.96 8.19 -2.17
N ASP A 291 13.96 7.30 -2.37
CA ASP A 291 13.74 5.93 -2.85
C ASP A 291 13.85 4.91 -1.72
N ASP A 292 14.07 5.38 -0.48
CA ASP A 292 14.28 4.53 0.68
C ASP A 292 12.94 3.99 1.19
N LEU A 293 12.84 2.67 1.38
CA LEU A 293 11.67 1.99 1.93
C LEU A 293 12.11 0.86 2.86
N LEU A 294 11.61 0.85 4.08
CA LEU A 294 11.86 -0.21 5.05
C LEU A 294 10.55 -0.85 5.50
N GLY A 295 10.50 -2.19 5.45
CA GLY A 295 9.52 -3.01 6.15
C GLY A 295 10.15 -3.67 7.39
N LEU A 296 9.51 -3.55 8.55
CA LEU A 296 9.83 -4.30 9.76
C LEU A 296 8.68 -5.24 10.07
N VAL A 297 8.90 -6.55 9.90
CA VAL A 297 7.84 -7.57 9.91
C VAL A 297 8.12 -8.61 10.99
N ALA A 298 7.38 -8.55 12.09
CA ALA A 298 7.50 -9.49 13.21
C ALA A 298 6.33 -10.47 13.23
N GLU A 299 6.62 -11.74 13.51
CA GLU A 299 5.59 -12.70 13.85
C GLU A 299 4.91 -12.33 15.17
N LYS A 300 5.67 -11.77 16.12
CA LYS A 300 5.22 -11.37 17.44
C LYS A 300 5.24 -9.85 17.60
N LYS A 301 5.99 -9.34 18.56
CA LYS A 301 6.02 -7.91 18.92
C LYS A 301 7.12 -7.15 18.22
N LEU A 302 6.88 -5.85 18.10
CA LEU A 302 7.96 -4.88 17.92
C LEU A 302 8.08 -4.09 19.23
N TRP A 303 9.32 -3.96 19.71
CA TRP A 303 9.64 -3.27 20.95
C TRP A 303 10.48 -2.02 20.65
N ILE A 304 10.09 -0.88 21.21
CA ILE A 304 10.97 0.27 21.36
C ILE A 304 11.70 0.06 22.68
N THR A 305 12.98 -0.24 22.61
CA THR A 305 13.79 -0.64 23.78
C THR A 305 13.88 0.48 24.80
N ASP A 306 13.80 0.13 26.08
CA ASP A 306 14.08 1.03 27.21
C ASP A 306 15.59 1.07 27.49
N ASN A 307 16.32 1.87 26.73
CA ASN A 307 17.77 2.03 26.82
C ASN A 307 18.17 3.50 26.80
N SER A 308 19.46 3.80 26.94
CA SER A 308 19.95 5.17 27.00
C SER A 308 19.72 6.01 25.75
N ALA A 309 19.54 5.41 24.58
CA ALA A 309 19.23 6.13 23.34
C ALA A 309 17.75 6.56 23.29
N ASN A 310 16.85 5.71 23.82
CA ASN A 310 15.40 5.90 23.79
C ASN A 310 14.84 6.39 25.14
N HIS A 311 15.69 6.89 26.06
CA HIS A 311 15.31 7.26 27.40
C HIS A 311 15.63 8.72 27.72
N GLY A 312 14.71 9.40 28.39
CA GLY A 312 14.85 10.73 28.96
C GLY A 312 14.09 11.84 28.22
N PRO A 313 13.68 12.87 28.97
CA PRO A 313 12.99 14.02 28.40
C PRO A 313 13.92 14.75 27.40
N GLY A 314 13.40 14.93 26.17
CA GLY A 314 14.15 15.56 25.08
C GLY A 314 14.88 14.59 24.15
N ASN A 315 14.94 13.29 24.46
CA ASN A 315 15.34 12.25 23.50
C ASN A 315 14.12 11.87 22.65
N ASP A 316 13.94 12.56 21.53
CA ASP A 316 12.90 12.24 20.56
C ASP A 316 13.26 10.93 19.87
N PHE A 317 12.24 10.11 19.60
CA PHE A 317 12.39 8.84 18.89
C PHE A 317 11.75 8.93 17.50
N VAL A 318 12.47 8.54 16.47
CA VAL A 318 11.99 8.57 15.08
C VAL A 318 12.03 7.18 14.45
N LEU A 319 10.89 6.74 13.94
CA LEU A 319 10.75 5.49 13.21
C LEU A 319 10.23 5.73 11.81
N MET A 320 11.08 5.61 10.80
CA MET A 320 10.70 5.65 9.39
C MET A 320 10.68 4.23 8.83
N ALA A 321 9.51 3.60 8.85
CA ALA A 321 9.28 2.25 8.36
C ALA A 321 7.79 1.95 8.20
N SER A 322 7.48 0.96 7.36
CA SER A 322 6.22 0.22 7.47
C SER A 322 6.42 -0.92 8.47
N VAL A 323 5.65 -0.90 9.55
CA VAL A 323 5.74 -1.86 10.65
C VAL A 323 4.60 -2.86 10.54
N PHE A 324 4.90 -4.14 10.72
CA PHE A 324 3.91 -5.21 10.72
C PHE A 324 4.13 -6.20 11.87
N SER A 325 3.12 -6.36 12.71
CA SER A 325 3.08 -7.38 13.77
C SER A 325 1.90 -8.33 13.52
N ARG A 326 2.19 -9.61 13.25
CA ARG A 326 1.15 -10.57 12.87
C ARG A 326 0.29 -11.02 14.05
N THR A 327 0.88 -11.23 15.22
CA THR A 327 0.17 -11.78 16.39
C THR A 327 0.03 -10.84 17.57
N ASP A 328 0.75 -9.70 17.55
CA ASP A 328 0.76 -8.73 18.66
C ASP A 328 0.84 -7.29 18.10
N GLY A 329 1.71 -6.42 18.61
CA GLY A 329 1.78 -5.00 18.22
C GLY A 329 3.14 -4.35 18.45
N LEU A 330 3.16 -3.01 18.25
CA LEU A 330 4.29 -2.14 18.54
C LEU A 330 4.14 -1.59 19.98
N TRP A 331 5.12 -1.85 20.80
CA TRP A 331 5.12 -1.49 22.24
C TRP A 331 6.39 -0.70 22.59
N ALA A 332 6.26 0.27 23.48
CA ALA A 332 7.43 0.74 24.22
C ALA A 332 7.68 -0.20 25.41
N GLU A 333 8.91 -0.67 25.54
CA GLU A 333 9.30 -1.50 26.68
C GLU A 333 9.11 -0.69 27.97
N HIS A 334 8.55 -1.29 29.00
CA HIS A 334 8.23 -0.67 30.30
C HIS A 334 7.33 0.58 30.21
N TYR A 335 6.49 0.70 29.18
CA TYR A 335 5.68 1.92 28.90
C TYR A 335 4.92 2.47 30.12
N GLY A 336 4.53 1.63 31.06
CA GLY A 336 3.77 2.00 32.27
C GLY A 336 4.62 2.39 33.47
N SER A 337 5.94 2.24 33.41
CA SER A 337 6.86 2.51 34.54
C SER A 337 8.10 3.31 34.15
N ARG A 338 8.44 3.44 32.85
CA ARG A 338 9.52 4.31 32.38
C ARG A 338 9.14 5.78 32.59
N GLY A 339 10.13 6.66 32.68
CA GLY A 339 9.91 8.11 32.78
C GLY A 339 9.13 8.70 31.62
N VAL A 340 8.85 9.99 31.67
CA VAL A 340 8.34 10.73 30.51
C VAL A 340 9.50 10.93 29.54
N GLU A 341 9.33 10.42 28.32
CA GLU A 341 10.32 10.46 27.26
C GLU A 341 10.12 11.65 26.32
N GLY A 342 10.99 11.77 25.32
CA GLY A 342 10.79 12.69 24.21
C GLY A 342 9.59 12.35 23.34
N LYS A 343 9.46 13.00 22.22
CA LYS A 343 8.37 12.76 21.25
C LYS A 343 8.64 11.53 20.40
N MET A 344 7.61 10.70 20.22
CA MET A 344 7.65 9.62 19.24
C MET A 344 7.08 10.08 17.92
N THR A 345 7.91 10.07 16.88
CA THR A 345 7.50 10.37 15.50
C THR A 345 7.61 9.12 14.64
N THR A 346 6.53 8.76 13.96
CA THR A 346 6.54 7.68 12.96
C THR A 346 6.30 8.24 11.57
N VAL A 347 7.02 7.68 10.57
CA VAL A 347 6.82 7.99 9.14
C VAL A 347 6.67 6.69 8.39
N GLY A 348 5.46 6.41 7.93
CA GLY A 348 5.12 5.13 7.30
C GLY A 348 3.78 4.63 7.80
N GLY A 349 3.72 3.36 8.18
CA GLY A 349 2.49 2.74 8.67
C GLY A 349 2.73 1.75 9.80
N ILE A 350 1.76 1.62 10.69
CA ILE A 350 1.75 0.64 11.76
C ILE A 350 0.60 -0.32 11.54
N VAL A 351 0.92 -1.56 11.25
CA VAL A 351 -0.04 -2.66 11.05
C VAL A 351 0.17 -3.71 12.12
N GLN A 352 -0.86 -3.98 12.90
CA GLN A 352 -0.73 -4.82 14.08
C GLN A 352 -2.03 -5.57 14.38
N LYS A 353 -1.89 -6.73 15.02
CA LYS A 353 -3.06 -7.47 15.48
C LYS A 353 -3.65 -6.82 16.73
N VAL A 354 -2.79 -6.44 17.66
CA VAL A 354 -3.18 -5.80 18.92
C VAL A 354 -2.56 -4.42 19.00
N GLY A 355 -3.34 -3.39 19.27
CA GLY A 355 -2.85 -2.03 19.48
C GLY A 355 -1.91 -1.99 20.69
N GLY A 356 -0.62 -1.69 20.44
CA GLY A 356 0.38 -1.58 21.50
C GLY A 356 0.36 -0.21 22.17
N TYR A 357 0.97 -0.12 23.35
CA TYR A 357 1.09 1.14 24.08
C TYR A 357 2.53 1.65 24.07
N THR A 358 2.66 2.95 23.80
CA THR A 358 3.95 3.65 23.82
C THR A 358 4.07 4.63 24.98
N GLY A 359 2.97 4.85 25.70
CA GLY A 359 2.94 5.72 26.88
C GLY A 359 1.63 5.59 27.66
N VAL A 360 1.60 6.24 28.81
CA VAL A 360 0.43 6.38 29.69
C VAL A 360 0.17 7.85 29.93
N PHE A 361 -1.07 8.25 29.87
CA PHE A 361 -1.50 9.61 30.15
C PHE A 361 -2.50 9.62 31.32
N SER A 362 -2.61 10.75 32.00
CA SER A 362 -3.53 10.99 33.12
C SER A 362 -4.01 12.43 33.13
N GLY A 363 -5.12 12.67 33.81
CA GLY A 363 -5.69 14.01 34.02
C GLY A 363 -6.65 14.46 32.93
N SER A 364 -7.22 15.67 33.13
CA SER A 364 -8.06 16.36 32.18
C SER A 364 -7.70 17.87 32.20
N PRO A 365 -7.04 18.37 31.13
CA PRO A 365 -6.66 17.71 29.88
C PRO A 365 -5.62 16.61 30.12
N PRO A 366 -5.60 15.56 29.24
CA PRO A 366 -4.67 14.42 29.38
C PRO A 366 -3.22 14.86 29.17
N THR A 367 -2.33 14.47 30.08
CA THR A 367 -0.88 14.66 29.97
C THR A 367 -0.16 13.32 30.10
N VAL A 368 0.92 13.14 29.35
CA VAL A 368 1.73 11.92 29.43
C VAL A 368 2.43 11.87 30.80
N VAL A 369 2.27 10.75 31.50
CA VAL A 369 2.89 10.50 32.82
C VAL A 369 3.97 9.44 32.75
N HIS A 370 3.95 8.56 31.74
CA HIS A 370 4.96 7.57 31.45
C HIS A 370 5.07 7.36 29.94
N GLY A 371 6.28 7.01 29.46
CA GLY A 371 6.54 6.71 28.06
C GLY A 371 6.64 7.93 27.15
N PHE A 372 6.45 7.74 25.86
CA PHE A 372 6.68 8.77 24.85
C PHE A 372 5.56 9.80 24.78
N GLN A 373 5.95 11.05 24.52
CA GLN A 373 5.03 12.11 24.15
C GLN A 373 4.60 11.97 22.68
N PRO A 374 3.38 12.45 22.31
CA PRO A 374 2.94 12.48 20.93
C PRO A 374 3.87 13.33 20.05
N GLY A 375 4.46 12.74 19.03
CA GLY A 375 5.33 13.42 18.06
C GLY A 375 4.71 13.54 16.66
N GLY A 376 3.78 12.64 16.34
CA GLY A 376 3.05 12.58 15.08
C GLY A 376 3.21 11.26 14.36
N ALA A 377 2.10 10.75 13.84
CA ALA A 377 2.05 9.57 12.99
C ALA A 377 1.89 10.03 11.53
N TYR A 378 3.03 10.31 10.87
CA TYR A 378 3.04 10.75 9.48
C TYR A 378 2.95 9.56 8.54
N TYR A 379 2.11 9.67 7.53
CA TYR A 379 2.01 8.66 6.50
C TYR A 379 2.93 8.98 5.30
N ASP A 380 3.64 7.96 4.85
CA ASP A 380 4.43 8.06 3.64
C ASP A 380 3.55 7.75 2.42
N LEU A 381 3.18 8.79 1.66
CA LEU A 381 2.28 8.66 0.50
C LEU A 381 2.81 7.73 -0.59
N ARG A 382 4.10 7.45 -0.65
CA ARG A 382 4.68 6.49 -1.59
C ARG A 382 4.12 5.09 -1.37
N LEU A 383 3.76 4.74 -0.13
CA LEU A 383 3.23 3.44 0.26
C LEU A 383 1.85 3.11 -0.33
N LEU A 384 1.17 4.09 -0.92
CA LEU A 384 -0.05 3.85 -1.71
C LEU A 384 0.24 3.11 -3.02
N ASN A 385 1.42 3.34 -3.61
CA ASN A 385 1.79 2.83 -4.94
C ASN A 385 3.02 1.92 -4.93
N ASP A 386 3.85 2.00 -3.90
CA ASP A 386 5.08 1.23 -3.75
C ASP A 386 5.18 0.73 -2.31
N ALA A 387 5.40 -0.55 -2.13
CA ALA A 387 5.51 -1.18 -0.83
C ALA A 387 6.96 -1.64 -0.60
N PRO A 388 7.42 -1.74 0.66
CA PRO A 388 8.67 -2.44 0.94
C PRO A 388 8.65 -3.85 0.32
N PRO A 389 9.79 -4.37 -0.18
CA PRO A 389 9.84 -5.67 -0.84
C PRO A 389 9.23 -6.78 0.04
N PHE A 390 8.33 -7.59 -0.54
CA PHE A 390 7.66 -8.71 0.15
C PHE A 390 6.93 -8.33 1.45
N PHE A 391 6.56 -7.07 1.62
CA PHE A 391 5.73 -6.67 2.75
C PHE A 391 4.39 -7.40 2.72
N PRO A 392 3.80 -7.77 3.87
CA PRO A 392 2.55 -8.51 3.90
C PRO A 392 1.42 -7.85 3.12
N THR A 393 0.61 -8.68 2.43
CA THR A 393 -0.51 -8.23 1.60
C THR A 393 -1.84 -8.67 2.16
N THR A 394 -2.91 -7.96 1.79
CA THR A 394 -4.28 -8.27 2.23
C THR A 394 -4.88 -9.50 1.54
N GLY A 395 -4.17 -10.12 0.59
CA GLY A 395 -4.70 -11.18 -0.26
C GLY A 395 -5.59 -10.67 -1.41
N ASN A 396 -5.90 -9.39 -1.44
CA ASN A 396 -6.63 -8.75 -2.52
C ASN A 396 -5.68 -8.13 -3.53
N PHE A 397 -6.22 -7.85 -4.73
CA PHE A 397 -5.53 -7.09 -5.77
C PHE A 397 -6.20 -5.74 -5.96
N GLU A 398 -5.41 -4.75 -6.34
CA GLU A 398 -5.87 -3.41 -6.70
C GLU A 398 -5.40 -3.00 -8.08
N VAL A 399 -6.18 -2.15 -8.73
CA VAL A 399 -5.83 -1.59 -10.04
C VAL A 399 -4.89 -0.41 -9.82
N VAL A 400 -3.67 -0.51 -10.34
CA VAL A 400 -2.66 0.56 -10.27
C VAL A 400 -2.75 1.47 -11.47
N SER A 401 -3.06 0.91 -12.63
CA SER A 401 -3.22 1.68 -13.87
C SER A 401 -4.24 1.03 -14.79
N TRP A 402 -4.94 1.88 -15.55
CA TRP A 402 -5.93 1.50 -16.54
C TRP A 402 -5.74 2.35 -17.77
N PHE A 403 -5.59 1.73 -18.95
CA PHE A 403 -5.43 2.38 -20.25
C PHE A 403 -6.39 1.79 -21.27
N GLU A 404 -7.07 2.66 -22.03
CA GLU A 404 -8.03 2.31 -23.08
C GLU A 404 -7.61 2.87 -24.45
#